data_3ff56971553988c4d5ff8e2dd658f67f
#
_entry.id   3ff56971553988c4d5ff8e2dd658f67f
#
_cell.length_a   1.000
_cell.length_b   1.000
_cell.length_c   1.000
_cell.angle_alpha   90.00
_cell.angle_beta   90.00
_cell.angle_gamma   90.00
#
_symmetry.space_group_name_H-M   'P 1'
#
loop_
_entity.id
_entity.type
_entity.pdbx_description
1 polymer ?
#
loop_
_entity_poly.entity_id
_entity_poly.type
_entity_poly.pdbx_seq_one_letter_code
_entity_poly.pdbx_strand_id
1 'polypeptide(L)'
;CGRGMHRFILLKALTDQEPAMQRRMLRVYAAEAGLALDYEQTERLRALLELPEGSYANLPGDWRALRTRTRLHLLPPKADDCALDANALRMLPYAGRRGDGRLTQVIPEAVLVRGLALRTRQTGDFIRPFGMQGAKKLKDYLIDRQIDLPFRDDWPLVCQGSEVLWVIGVGASETLRMQTGDQAAKLLAYTGMLPDAI
;
A
#
# COMPACT_ATOMS: atom_id res chain seq x y z
N CYS A 1 -8.77 -16.63 0.85
CA CYS A 1 -8.63 -15.66 1.94
C CYS A 1 -9.17 -14.34 1.44
N GLY A 2 -10.37 -13.96 1.87
CA GLY A 2 -10.90 -12.64 1.59
C GLY A 2 -10.13 -11.62 2.41
N ARG A 3 -9.19 -10.90 1.83
CA ARG A 3 -8.71 -9.63 2.40
C ARG A 3 -9.91 -8.71 2.40
N GLY A 4 -10.43 -8.42 3.60
CA GLY A 4 -11.50 -7.46 3.75
C GLY A 4 -11.08 -6.16 3.06
N MET A 5 -11.94 -5.65 2.21
CA MET A 5 -11.77 -4.37 1.51
C MET A 5 -11.43 -3.32 2.57
N HIS A 6 -10.21 -2.75 2.53
CA HIS A 6 -9.83 -1.66 3.42
C HIS A 6 -10.72 -0.47 3.11
N ARG A 7 -11.60 -0.16 4.05
CA ARG A 7 -12.53 0.95 3.89
C ARG A 7 -11.96 2.21 4.52
N PHE A 8 -12.18 3.32 3.90
CA PHE A 8 -11.87 4.62 4.48
C PHE A 8 -13.00 5.61 4.25
N ILE A 9 -13.08 6.60 5.11
CA ILE A 9 -13.91 7.78 4.95
C ILE A 9 -13.02 9.03 4.96
N LEU A 10 -13.33 10.01 4.10
CA LEU A 10 -12.58 11.27 4.07
C LEU A 10 -12.85 12.06 5.35
N LEU A 11 -11.80 12.52 6.03
CA LEU A 11 -11.92 13.32 7.24
C LEU A 11 -12.73 14.58 7.00
N LYS A 12 -12.52 15.26 5.87
CA LYS A 12 -13.27 16.45 5.51
C LYS A 12 -14.78 16.20 5.47
N ALA A 13 -15.21 15.06 4.94
CA ALA A 13 -16.63 14.70 4.89
C ALA A 13 -17.26 14.56 6.29
N LEU A 14 -16.44 14.21 7.29
CA LEU A 14 -16.89 14.12 8.70
C LEU A 14 -16.76 15.46 9.42
N THR A 15 -15.62 16.15 9.30
CA THR A 15 -15.35 17.39 10.04
C THR A 15 -16.26 18.54 9.65
N ASP A 16 -16.79 18.54 8.42
CA ASP A 16 -17.74 19.52 7.94
C ASP A 16 -19.17 19.31 8.49
N GLN A 17 -19.39 18.27 9.30
CA GLN A 17 -20.71 17.91 9.81
C GLN A 17 -20.85 18.22 11.32
N GLU A 18 -22.08 18.45 11.75
CA GLU A 18 -22.44 18.54 13.16
C GLU A 18 -22.19 17.22 13.91
N PRO A 19 -21.88 17.25 15.22
CA PRO A 19 -21.53 16.05 16.00
C PRO A 19 -22.56 14.93 15.92
N ALA A 20 -23.84 15.23 15.82
CA ALA A 20 -24.90 14.22 15.69
C ALA A 20 -24.81 13.49 14.33
N MET A 21 -24.51 14.23 13.25
CA MET A 21 -24.33 13.67 11.92
C MET A 21 -23.03 12.87 11.83
N GLN A 22 -21.94 13.35 12.44
CA GLN A 22 -20.67 12.62 12.53
C GLN A 22 -20.90 11.23 13.15
N ARG A 23 -21.62 11.14 14.28
CA ARG A 23 -21.95 9.86 14.92
C ARG A 23 -22.72 8.93 14.00
N ARG A 24 -23.70 9.47 13.30
CA ARG A 24 -24.50 8.66 12.35
C ARG A 24 -23.65 8.14 11.21
N MET A 25 -22.83 9.00 10.59
CA MET A 25 -21.95 8.63 9.49
C MET A 25 -20.91 7.57 9.93
N LEU A 26 -20.31 7.73 11.12
CA LEU A 26 -19.35 6.78 11.66
C LEU A 26 -19.98 5.41 11.95
N ARG A 27 -21.22 5.38 12.47
CA ARG A 27 -21.96 4.11 12.67
C ARG A 27 -22.29 3.42 11.37
N VAL A 28 -22.76 4.16 10.35
CA VAL A 28 -23.04 3.60 9.01
C VAL A 28 -21.76 3.06 8.40
N TYR A 29 -20.67 3.82 8.45
CA TYR A 29 -19.38 3.42 7.96
C TYR A 29 -18.85 2.14 8.63
N ALA A 30 -18.98 2.04 9.95
CA ALA A 30 -18.62 0.85 10.71
C ALA A 30 -19.54 -0.35 10.39
N ALA A 31 -20.83 -0.12 10.27
CA ALA A 31 -21.83 -1.16 9.94
C ALA A 31 -21.57 -1.77 8.55
N GLU A 32 -21.16 -0.97 7.58
CA GLU A 32 -20.73 -1.46 6.26
C GLU A 32 -19.50 -2.39 6.32
N ALA A 33 -18.65 -2.24 7.36
CA ALA A 33 -17.54 -3.14 7.63
C ALA A 33 -17.95 -4.36 8.48
N GLY A 34 -19.24 -4.47 8.85
CA GLY A 34 -19.75 -5.52 9.72
C GLY A 34 -19.59 -5.24 11.21
N LEU A 35 -19.26 -4.00 11.60
CA LEU A 35 -19.07 -3.59 12.99
C LEU A 35 -20.32 -2.90 13.54
N ALA A 36 -20.90 -3.45 14.60
CA ALA A 36 -21.93 -2.78 15.38
C ALA A 36 -21.26 -2.02 16.55
N LEU A 37 -21.25 -0.69 16.47
CA LEU A 37 -20.63 0.16 17.49
C LEU A 37 -21.68 0.69 18.47
N ASP A 38 -21.38 0.61 19.76
CA ASP A 38 -22.12 1.30 20.80
C ASP A 38 -21.82 2.81 20.82
N TYR A 39 -22.41 3.53 21.78
CA TYR A 39 -22.22 4.97 21.89
C TYR A 39 -20.76 5.33 22.23
N GLU A 40 -20.17 4.64 23.20
CA GLU A 40 -18.81 4.91 23.66
C GLU A 40 -17.78 4.66 22.56
N GLN A 41 -17.90 3.57 21.84
CA GLN A 41 -17.06 3.23 20.70
C GLN A 41 -17.21 4.24 19.57
N THR A 42 -18.43 4.71 19.32
CA THR A 42 -18.67 5.77 18.32
C THR A 42 -18.00 7.09 18.72
N GLU A 43 -18.06 7.45 20.03
CA GLU A 43 -17.37 8.66 20.52
C GLU A 43 -15.85 8.53 20.45
N ARG A 44 -15.29 7.34 20.70
CA ARG A 44 -13.85 7.09 20.50
C ARG A 44 -13.44 7.29 19.04
N LEU A 45 -14.25 6.82 18.09
CA LEU A 45 -14.01 7.10 16.65
C LEU A 45 -14.11 8.59 16.35
N ARG A 46 -15.10 9.27 16.89
CA ARG A 46 -15.29 10.71 16.68
C ARG A 46 -14.11 11.51 17.24
N ALA A 47 -13.61 11.15 18.41
CA ALA A 47 -12.45 11.79 19.02
C ALA A 47 -11.19 11.72 18.12
N LEU A 48 -11.05 10.68 17.29
CA LEU A 48 -9.92 10.59 16.34
C LEU A 48 -9.92 11.75 15.32
N LEU A 49 -11.05 12.38 15.05
CA LEU A 49 -11.12 13.51 14.09
C LEU A 49 -10.29 14.71 14.57
N GLU A 50 -10.12 14.87 15.88
CA GLU A 50 -9.41 15.99 16.51
C GLU A 50 -7.96 15.64 16.90
N LEU A 51 -7.59 14.34 16.84
CA LEU A 51 -6.27 13.88 17.21
C LEU A 51 -5.26 14.02 16.04
N PRO A 52 -3.95 14.02 16.30
CA PRO A 52 -2.93 14.10 15.24
C PRO A 52 -2.96 12.89 14.30
N GLU A 53 -2.35 13.05 13.13
CA GLU A 53 -2.10 11.96 12.18
C GLU A 53 -1.35 10.81 12.87
N GLY A 54 -1.77 9.56 12.59
CA GLY A 54 -1.24 8.36 13.20
C GLY A 54 -1.96 7.92 14.47
N SER A 55 -2.91 8.72 15.00
CA SER A 55 -3.75 8.32 16.12
C SER A 55 -4.67 7.17 15.74
N TYR A 56 -4.88 6.25 16.67
CA TYR A 56 -5.72 5.07 16.45
C TYR A 56 -6.64 4.80 17.65
N ALA A 57 -7.71 4.05 17.39
CA ALA A 57 -8.61 3.51 18.40
C ALA A 57 -8.84 2.01 18.14
N ASN A 58 -8.84 1.22 19.20
CA ASN A 58 -9.23 -0.18 19.14
C ASN A 58 -10.76 -0.29 19.12
N LEU A 59 -11.26 -1.20 18.30
CA LEU A 59 -12.67 -1.49 18.10
C LEU A 59 -12.94 -2.98 18.38
N PRO A 60 -14.22 -3.38 18.55
CA PRO A 60 -14.57 -4.77 18.77
C PRO A 60 -14.03 -5.72 17.70
N GLY A 61 -13.71 -6.97 18.10
CA GLY A 61 -13.22 -8.00 17.19
C GLY A 61 -11.84 -7.70 16.63
N ASP A 62 -10.96 -7.07 17.41
CA ASP A 62 -9.57 -6.71 17.05
C ASP A 62 -9.44 -5.77 15.84
N TRP A 63 -10.54 -5.13 15.46
CA TRP A 63 -10.49 -4.06 14.50
C TRP A 63 -9.81 -2.82 15.08
N ARG A 64 -9.21 -2.02 14.21
CA ARG A 64 -8.62 -0.74 14.58
C ARG A 64 -9.09 0.35 13.64
N ALA A 65 -9.43 1.51 14.20
CA ALA A 65 -9.57 2.72 13.42
C ALA A 65 -8.26 3.49 13.45
N LEU A 66 -7.80 3.96 12.30
CA LEU A 66 -6.57 4.75 12.18
C LEU A 66 -6.86 6.05 11.43
N ARG A 67 -6.45 7.17 12.03
CA ARG A 67 -6.49 8.48 11.39
C ARG A 67 -5.20 8.70 10.60
N THR A 68 -5.32 8.93 9.30
CA THR A 68 -4.24 9.44 8.46
C THR A 68 -4.46 10.92 8.17
N ARG A 69 -3.62 11.52 7.36
CA ARG A 69 -3.69 12.95 7.07
C ARG A 69 -5.07 13.40 6.56
N THR A 70 -5.71 12.61 5.72
CA THR A 70 -6.97 12.97 5.04
C THR A 70 -8.08 11.95 5.21
N ARG A 71 -7.80 10.80 5.84
CA ARG A 71 -8.71 9.64 5.88
C ARG A 71 -8.80 9.05 7.27
N LEU A 72 -9.94 8.46 7.58
CA LEU A 72 -10.15 7.55 8.70
C LEU A 72 -10.31 6.15 8.11
N HIS A 73 -9.42 5.23 8.48
CA HIS A 73 -9.43 3.85 8.03
C HIS A 73 -10.01 2.93 9.10
N LEU A 74 -10.81 1.94 8.69
CA LEU A 74 -11.15 0.77 9.50
C LEU A 74 -10.28 -0.39 9.03
N LEU A 75 -9.39 -0.83 9.88
CA LEU A 75 -8.44 -1.91 9.63
C LEU A 75 -8.96 -3.18 10.30
N PRO A 76 -9.21 -4.25 9.54
CA PRO A 76 -9.57 -5.54 10.11
C PRO A 76 -8.43 -6.10 10.95
N PRO A 77 -8.70 -7.10 11.80
CA PRO A 77 -7.66 -7.86 12.48
C PRO A 77 -6.62 -8.33 11.47
N LYS A 78 -5.33 -8.22 11.81
CA LYS A 78 -4.29 -8.83 10.97
C LYS A 78 -4.54 -10.34 10.96
N ALA A 79 -4.78 -10.89 9.77
CA ALA A 79 -4.69 -12.33 9.60
C ALA A 79 -3.23 -12.73 9.85
N ASP A 80 -3.01 -13.69 10.74
CA ASP A 80 -1.67 -14.13 11.16
C ASP A 80 -0.79 -14.67 10.01
N ASP A 81 -1.33 -14.79 8.81
CA ASP A 81 -0.66 -15.43 7.67
C ASP A 81 -0.89 -14.67 6.35
N CYS A 82 -0.61 -13.37 6.34
CA CYS A 82 -0.64 -12.59 5.11
C CYS A 82 0.76 -12.52 4.47
N ALA A 83 1.41 -13.69 4.35
CA ALA A 83 2.57 -13.81 3.47
C ALA A 83 2.16 -13.41 2.05
N LEU A 84 3.00 -12.63 1.39
CA LEU A 84 2.82 -12.34 -0.03
C LEU A 84 2.83 -13.67 -0.79
N ASP A 85 1.80 -13.90 -1.59
CA ASP A 85 1.79 -15.07 -2.46
C ASP A 85 2.94 -14.94 -3.49
N ALA A 86 3.95 -15.78 -3.34
CA ALA A 86 5.09 -15.81 -4.27
C ALA A 86 4.64 -16.08 -5.71
N ASN A 87 3.50 -16.75 -5.91
CA ASN A 87 2.92 -17.02 -7.23
C ASN A 87 2.20 -15.79 -7.82
N ALA A 88 2.00 -14.74 -7.03
CA ALA A 88 1.41 -13.51 -7.52
C ALA A 88 2.34 -12.72 -8.47
N LEU A 89 3.63 -13.03 -8.49
CA LEU A 89 4.59 -12.46 -9.43
C LEU A 89 4.90 -13.46 -10.55
N ARG A 90 4.43 -13.16 -11.74
CA ARG A 90 4.63 -14.01 -12.93
C ARG A 90 5.67 -13.39 -13.87
N MET A 91 6.52 -14.22 -14.41
CA MET A 91 7.48 -13.84 -15.42
C MET A 91 6.97 -14.26 -16.80
N LEU A 92 6.84 -13.31 -17.70
CA LEU A 92 6.32 -13.50 -19.05
C LEU A 92 7.41 -13.17 -20.09
N PRO A 93 7.36 -13.76 -21.29
CA PRO A 93 8.23 -13.37 -22.38
C PRO A 93 8.05 -11.88 -22.71
N TYR A 94 9.14 -11.17 -22.93
CA TYR A 94 9.08 -9.79 -23.40
C TYR A 94 8.83 -9.75 -24.90
N ALA A 95 7.72 -9.19 -25.32
CA ALA A 95 7.30 -9.09 -26.72
C ALA A 95 7.42 -7.65 -27.27
N GLY A 96 8.39 -6.87 -26.77
CA GLY A 96 8.62 -5.48 -27.23
C GLY A 96 7.63 -4.45 -26.69
N ARG A 97 6.65 -4.84 -25.89
CA ARG A 97 5.67 -3.92 -25.28
C ARG A 97 6.18 -3.43 -23.93
N ARG A 98 6.13 -2.13 -23.70
CA ARG A 98 6.36 -1.57 -22.37
C ARG A 98 5.27 -2.09 -21.42
N GLY A 99 5.66 -2.44 -20.19
CA GLY A 99 4.69 -2.68 -19.13
C GLY A 99 3.89 -1.40 -18.83
N ASP A 100 2.74 -1.53 -18.19
CA ASP A 100 1.93 -0.39 -17.75
C ASP A 100 2.59 0.40 -16.60
N GLY A 101 3.72 -0.11 -16.07
CA GLY A 101 4.43 0.44 -14.92
C GLY A 101 3.69 0.28 -13.60
N ARG A 102 2.45 -0.19 -13.64
CA ARG A 102 1.57 -0.37 -12.48
C ARG A 102 1.53 -1.82 -12.01
N LEU A 103 0.99 -2.71 -12.79
CA LEU A 103 0.90 -4.15 -12.51
C LEU A 103 1.81 -5.00 -13.40
N THR A 104 2.42 -4.37 -14.39
CA THR A 104 3.40 -5.00 -15.28
C THR A 104 4.64 -4.12 -15.41
N GLN A 105 5.82 -4.72 -15.30
CA GLN A 105 7.10 -4.02 -15.38
C GLN A 105 8.10 -4.82 -16.21
N VAL A 106 8.77 -4.16 -17.13
CA VAL A 106 9.87 -4.75 -17.89
C VAL A 106 11.13 -4.77 -17.03
N ILE A 107 11.80 -5.92 -17.00
CA ILE A 107 13.06 -6.09 -16.28
C ILE A 107 14.14 -6.56 -17.24
N PRO A 108 15.28 -5.86 -17.32
CA PRO A 108 16.43 -6.28 -18.11
C PRO A 108 16.97 -7.63 -17.62
N GLU A 109 17.44 -8.49 -18.53
CA GLU A 109 18.04 -9.79 -18.19
C GLU A 109 19.22 -9.64 -17.22
N ALA A 110 20.03 -8.62 -17.38
CA ALA A 110 21.17 -8.33 -16.49
C ALA A 110 20.76 -8.12 -15.01
N VAL A 111 19.53 -7.67 -14.77
CA VAL A 111 18.97 -7.51 -13.42
C VAL A 111 18.46 -8.85 -12.91
N LEU A 112 17.86 -9.69 -13.78
CA LEU A 112 17.30 -10.99 -13.39
C LEU A 112 18.36 -11.95 -12.88
N VAL A 113 19.56 -11.95 -13.49
CA VAL A 113 20.68 -12.85 -13.12
C VAL A 113 21.05 -12.71 -11.63
N ARG A 114 20.83 -11.56 -11.03
CA ARG A 114 21.18 -11.27 -9.63
C ARG A 114 20.12 -11.76 -8.63
N GLY A 115 19.02 -12.33 -9.11
CA GLY A 115 17.90 -12.78 -8.31
C GLY A 115 16.94 -11.66 -7.89
N LEU A 116 15.68 -11.99 -7.82
CA LEU A 116 14.60 -11.09 -7.40
C LEU A 116 13.85 -11.69 -6.23
N ALA A 117 13.42 -10.84 -5.30
CA ALA A 117 12.54 -11.23 -4.20
C ALA A 117 11.27 -10.41 -4.23
N LEU A 118 10.11 -11.08 -4.15
CA LEU A 118 8.84 -10.47 -3.83
C LEU A 118 8.70 -10.47 -2.30
N ARG A 119 8.69 -9.31 -1.69
CA ARG A 119 8.59 -9.16 -0.23
C ARG A 119 7.98 -7.82 0.17
N THR A 120 7.70 -7.68 1.43
CA THR A 120 7.33 -6.40 2.04
C THR A 120 8.56 -5.61 2.47
N ARG A 121 8.34 -4.39 2.95
CA ARG A 121 9.39 -3.47 3.37
C ARG A 121 10.25 -4.02 4.52
N GLN A 122 11.55 -3.75 4.44
CA GLN A 122 12.52 -3.99 5.50
C GLN A 122 13.27 -2.71 5.87
N THR A 123 13.84 -2.71 7.07
CA THR A 123 14.69 -1.58 7.52
C THR A 123 15.93 -1.48 6.64
N GLY A 124 16.23 -0.26 6.18
CA GLY A 124 17.38 -0.02 5.30
C GLY A 124 17.04 -0.06 3.81
N ASP A 125 15.82 -0.41 3.43
CA ASP A 125 15.41 -0.42 2.02
C ASP A 125 15.47 0.99 1.41
N PHE A 126 15.94 1.01 0.15
CA PHE A 126 16.03 2.22 -0.66
C PHE A 126 15.58 1.95 -2.10
N ILE A 127 15.24 3.00 -2.81
CA ILE A 127 14.89 2.98 -4.23
C ILE A 127 15.65 4.08 -4.95
N ARG A 128 15.92 3.90 -6.24
CA ARG A 128 16.40 4.94 -7.15
C ARG A 128 15.24 5.35 -8.05
N PRO A 129 14.43 6.35 -7.69
CA PRO A 129 13.21 6.63 -8.42
C PRO A 129 13.49 6.93 -9.88
N PHE A 130 12.64 6.40 -10.78
CA PHE A 130 12.79 6.59 -12.21
C PHE A 130 12.83 8.07 -12.58
N GLY A 131 13.85 8.48 -13.35
CA GLY A 131 14.05 9.88 -13.77
C GLY A 131 14.70 10.78 -12.71
N MET A 132 15.08 10.27 -11.55
CA MET A 132 15.78 11.01 -10.51
C MET A 132 17.23 10.54 -10.36
N GLN A 133 18.12 11.47 -10.02
CA GLN A 133 19.49 11.11 -9.66
C GLN A 133 19.58 10.74 -8.18
N GLY A 134 20.27 9.63 -7.88
CA GLY A 134 20.53 9.18 -6.53
C GLY A 134 19.51 8.21 -5.96
N ALA A 135 19.81 7.75 -4.75
CA ALA A 135 18.97 6.83 -3.99
C ALA A 135 18.15 7.59 -2.94
N LYS A 136 16.93 7.11 -2.69
CA LYS A 136 16.02 7.63 -1.67
C LYS A 136 15.62 6.50 -0.74
N LYS A 137 15.54 6.77 0.58
CA LYS A 137 14.99 5.79 1.53
C LYS A 137 13.57 5.41 1.10
N LEU A 138 13.26 4.13 1.11
CA LEU A 138 11.93 3.65 0.70
C LEU A 138 10.81 4.30 1.54
N LYS A 139 11.02 4.50 2.84
CA LYS A 139 10.08 5.21 3.72
C LYS A 139 9.68 6.58 3.13
N ASP A 140 10.67 7.38 2.73
CA ASP A 140 10.44 8.73 2.23
C ASP A 140 9.77 8.71 0.85
N TYR A 141 10.14 7.71 0.03
CA TYR A 141 9.50 7.50 -1.27
C TYR A 141 8.01 7.18 -1.13
N LEU A 142 7.63 6.28 -0.20
CA LEU A 142 6.24 5.92 0.05
C LEU A 142 5.42 7.11 0.60
N ILE A 143 6.05 7.97 1.42
CA ILE A 143 5.44 9.21 1.92
C ILE A 143 5.15 10.16 0.76
N ASP A 144 6.12 10.39 -0.12
CA ASP A 144 5.95 11.27 -1.28
C ASP A 144 4.86 10.77 -2.24
N ARG A 145 4.72 9.44 -2.35
CA ARG A 145 3.68 8.80 -3.15
C ARG A 145 2.33 8.74 -2.44
N GLN A 146 2.23 9.36 -1.26
CA GLN A 146 1.00 9.45 -0.47
C GLN A 146 0.42 8.09 -0.07
N ILE A 147 1.28 7.07 0.06
CA ILE A 147 0.85 5.79 0.59
C ILE A 147 0.56 5.97 2.09
N ASP A 148 -0.66 5.68 2.49
CA ASP A 148 -1.08 5.82 3.88
C ASP A 148 -0.30 4.87 4.81
N LEU A 149 -0.03 5.34 6.03
CA LEU A 149 0.83 4.66 7.00
C LEU A 149 0.50 3.17 7.21
N PRO A 150 -0.78 2.74 7.32
CA PRO A 150 -1.12 1.35 7.59
C PRO A 150 -0.66 0.36 6.52
N PHE A 151 -0.46 0.86 5.29
CA PHE A 151 -0.17 0.02 4.13
C PHE A 151 1.31 -0.06 3.80
N ARG A 152 2.14 0.85 4.36
CA ARG A 152 3.56 0.96 3.99
C ARG A 152 4.37 -0.27 4.33
N ASP A 153 4.03 -0.95 5.43
CA ASP A 153 4.77 -2.12 5.89
C ASP A 153 4.37 -3.40 5.14
N ASP A 154 3.13 -3.48 4.67
CA ASP A 154 2.58 -4.65 3.99
C ASP A 154 2.54 -4.47 2.45
N TRP A 155 3.15 -3.38 1.91
CA TRP A 155 3.15 -3.10 0.48
C TRP A 155 4.02 -4.09 -0.30
N PRO A 156 3.53 -4.69 -1.39
CA PRO A 156 4.29 -5.63 -2.18
C PRO A 156 5.40 -4.93 -2.98
N LEU A 157 6.61 -5.44 -2.85
CA LEU A 157 7.82 -4.90 -3.44
C LEU A 157 8.58 -5.99 -4.19
N VAL A 158 9.14 -5.65 -5.36
CA VAL A 158 10.15 -6.46 -6.02
C VAL A 158 11.50 -5.86 -5.70
N CYS A 159 12.36 -6.65 -5.06
CA CYS A 159 13.64 -6.20 -4.51
C CYS A 159 14.82 -7.04 -4.98
N GLN A 160 16.00 -6.43 -4.92
CA GLN A 160 17.29 -7.08 -5.05
C GLN A 160 18.15 -6.66 -3.86
N GLY A 161 18.28 -7.56 -2.85
CA GLY A 161 18.82 -7.16 -1.57
C GLY A 161 18.01 -6.05 -0.92
N SER A 162 18.67 -4.96 -0.53
CA SER A 162 18.02 -3.76 0.03
C SER A 162 17.56 -2.75 -1.03
N GLU A 163 17.90 -2.93 -2.30
CA GLU A 163 17.39 -2.08 -3.36
C GLU A 163 16.01 -2.54 -3.82
N VAL A 164 15.05 -1.63 -3.73
CA VAL A 164 13.69 -1.83 -4.26
C VAL A 164 13.70 -1.45 -5.73
N LEU A 165 13.44 -2.44 -6.58
CA LEU A 165 13.40 -2.27 -8.03
C LEU A 165 12.03 -1.83 -8.51
N TRP A 166 10.97 -2.31 -7.86
CA TRP A 166 9.61 -1.97 -8.22
C TRP A 166 8.71 -1.97 -6.99
N VAL A 167 8.11 -0.81 -6.72
CA VAL A 167 6.99 -0.66 -5.79
C VAL A 167 5.72 -0.91 -6.59
N ILE A 168 5.13 -2.08 -6.44
CA ILE A 168 4.05 -2.56 -7.30
C ILE A 168 2.86 -1.60 -7.19
N GLY A 169 2.33 -1.15 -8.32
CA GLY A 169 1.22 -0.20 -8.36
C GLY A 169 1.62 1.28 -8.24
N VAL A 170 2.89 1.56 -7.89
CA VAL A 170 3.35 2.93 -7.55
C VAL A 170 4.43 3.43 -8.50
N GLY A 171 5.48 2.63 -8.72
CA GLY A 171 6.57 3.04 -9.59
C GLY A 171 7.81 2.17 -9.49
N ALA A 172 8.71 2.35 -10.43
CA ALA A 172 9.90 1.54 -10.61
C ALA A 172 11.19 2.32 -10.37
N SER A 173 12.28 1.56 -10.13
CA SER A 173 13.63 2.08 -10.00
C SER A 173 14.23 2.39 -11.38
N GLU A 174 15.08 3.41 -11.42
CA GLU A 174 15.94 3.74 -12.57
C GLU A 174 16.81 2.54 -13.01
N THR A 175 17.16 1.66 -12.08
CA THR A 175 17.90 0.41 -12.34
C THR A 175 17.18 -0.49 -13.36
N LEU A 176 15.87 -0.34 -13.53
CA LEU A 176 15.07 -1.07 -14.52
C LEU A 176 14.97 -0.36 -15.86
N ARG A 177 15.65 0.78 -16.04
CA ARG A 177 15.68 1.45 -17.34
C ARG A 177 16.35 0.57 -18.38
N MET A 178 15.62 0.27 -19.45
CA MET A 178 16.18 -0.40 -20.62
C MET A 178 17.19 0.52 -21.31
N GLN A 179 18.39 0.01 -21.53
CA GLN A 179 19.44 0.72 -22.28
C GLN A 179 19.35 0.37 -23.77
N THR A 180 19.87 1.28 -24.61
CA THR A 180 19.97 1.01 -26.04
C THR A 180 20.89 -0.18 -26.26
N GLY A 181 20.38 -1.29 -26.82
CA GLY A 181 21.10 -2.53 -26.96
C GLY A 181 20.70 -3.67 -26.06
N ASP A 182 19.88 -3.42 -25.02
CA ASP A 182 19.30 -4.49 -24.21
C ASP A 182 18.32 -5.31 -25.06
N GLN A 183 18.78 -6.46 -25.56
CA GLN A 183 17.96 -7.36 -26.39
C GLN A 183 17.16 -8.37 -25.57
N ALA A 184 17.58 -8.65 -24.35
CA ALA A 184 16.96 -9.63 -23.48
C ALA A 184 16.30 -8.93 -22.29
N ALA A 185 15.01 -9.12 -22.17
CA ALA A 185 14.22 -8.65 -21.06
C ALA A 185 13.08 -9.63 -20.76
N LYS A 186 12.53 -9.55 -19.58
CA LYS A 186 11.28 -10.23 -19.20
C LYS A 186 10.26 -9.22 -18.76
N LEU A 187 9.00 -9.57 -18.92
CA LEU A 187 7.88 -8.82 -18.36
C LEU A 187 7.49 -9.48 -17.05
N LEU A 188 7.58 -8.75 -15.94
CA LEU A 188 6.98 -9.17 -14.69
C LEU A 188 5.55 -8.68 -14.64
N ALA A 189 4.63 -9.56 -14.27
CA ALA A 189 3.22 -9.26 -14.05
C ALA A 189 2.84 -9.63 -12.61
N TYR A 190 2.27 -8.68 -11.88
CA TYR A 190 1.73 -8.91 -10.56
C TYR A 190 0.23 -9.17 -10.65
N THR A 191 -0.20 -10.33 -10.16
CA THR A 191 -1.60 -10.78 -10.18
C THR A 191 -2.24 -10.78 -8.78
N GLY A 192 -1.48 -10.39 -7.76
CA GLY A 192 -1.99 -10.26 -6.40
C GLY A 192 -2.83 -9.00 -6.20
N MET A 193 -3.49 -8.93 -5.07
CA MET A 193 -4.21 -7.71 -4.67
C MET A 193 -3.24 -6.65 -4.15
N LEU A 194 -3.49 -5.40 -4.51
CA LEU A 194 -2.83 -4.25 -3.90
C LEU A 194 -3.67 -3.74 -2.73
N PRO A 195 -3.06 -3.15 -1.70
CA PRO A 195 -3.80 -2.39 -0.70
C PRO A 195 -4.54 -1.22 -1.35
N ASP A 196 -5.79 -0.96 -0.94
CA ASP A 196 -6.62 0.15 -1.43
C ASP A 196 -6.15 1.50 -0.86
N ALA A 197 -4.91 1.87 -1.13
CA ALA A 197 -4.25 3.03 -0.54
C ALA A 197 -3.98 4.17 -1.53
N ILE A 198 -4.40 4.01 -2.79
CA ILE A 198 -4.19 5.01 -3.86
C ILE A 198 -5.51 5.43 -4.47
#